data_b0726a0edc94821222c2786e6cb7c73b
#
_entry.id   b0726a0edc94821222c2786e6cb7c73b
#
_cell.length_a   1.000
_cell.length_b   1.000
_cell.length_c   1.000
_cell.angle_alpha   90.00
_cell.angle_beta   90.00
_cell.angle_gamma   90.00
#
_symmetry.space_group_name_H-M   'P 1'
#
loop_
_entity.id
_entity.type
_entity.pdbx_description
1 polymer ?
#
loop_
_entity_poly.entity_id
_entity_poly.type
_entity_poly.pdbx_seq_one_letter_code
_entity_poly.pdbx_strand_id
1 'polypeptide(L)'
;MVIKTTLPDEWREFEVTSFSQNLVESGASCVSHHLVTSTYEWNGEIISSKEWSLSVKLSKSKVEDVIDKIKQMHPYEVPQLLFSSWNSSPEYYSWIESN
;
A
#
# COMPACT_ATOMS: atom_id res chain seq x y z
N MET A 1 4.91 8.15 8.27
CA MET A 1 4.60 6.70 8.26
C MET A 1 4.40 6.21 6.84
N VAL A 2 4.89 5.04 6.53
CA VAL A 2 4.69 4.41 5.23
C VAL A 2 4.11 3.02 5.45
N ILE A 3 3.06 2.69 4.69
CA ILE A 3 2.50 1.35 4.66
C ILE A 3 2.82 0.76 3.29
N LYS A 4 3.29 -0.49 3.26
CA LYS A 4 3.51 -1.22 2.01
C LYS A 4 2.51 -2.35 1.92
N THR A 5 1.90 -2.50 0.74
CA THR A 5 1.01 -3.61 0.43
C THR A 5 1.17 -4.00 -1.04
N THR A 6 0.58 -5.12 -1.41
CA THR A 6 0.61 -5.60 -2.80
C THR A 6 -0.79 -5.97 -3.25
N LEU A 7 -1.00 -5.94 -4.57
CA LEU A 7 -2.26 -6.36 -5.20
C LEU A 7 -1.95 -7.34 -6.33
N PRO A 8 -2.92 -8.22 -6.69
CA PRO A 8 -2.69 -9.21 -7.74
C PRO A 8 -2.39 -8.56 -9.09
N ASP A 9 -1.53 -9.19 -9.90
CA ASP A 9 -1.17 -8.66 -11.20
C ASP A 9 -2.32 -8.76 -12.23
N GLU A 10 -3.31 -9.62 -11.99
CA GLU A 10 -4.51 -9.67 -12.85
C GLU A 10 -5.38 -8.41 -12.70
N TRP A 11 -5.18 -7.63 -11.66
CA TRP A 11 -5.83 -6.33 -11.57
C TRP A 11 -5.29 -5.40 -12.64
N ARG A 12 -6.18 -4.69 -13.31
CA ARG A 12 -5.78 -3.67 -14.26
C ARG A 12 -5.37 -2.41 -13.52
N GLU A 13 -4.56 -1.58 -14.17
CA GLU A 13 -4.05 -0.39 -13.50
C GLU A 13 -5.16 0.53 -12.99
N PHE A 14 -6.28 0.65 -13.71
CA PHE A 14 -7.38 1.49 -13.22
C PHE A 14 -7.99 0.95 -11.93
N GLU A 15 -7.96 -0.38 -11.72
CA GLU A 15 -8.43 -0.97 -10.48
C GLU A 15 -7.49 -0.64 -9.33
N VAL A 16 -6.18 -0.65 -9.59
CA VAL A 16 -5.16 -0.25 -8.60
C VAL A 16 -5.32 1.22 -8.26
N THR A 17 -5.55 2.07 -9.25
CA THR A 17 -5.77 3.50 -9.04
C THR A 17 -7.05 3.75 -8.24
N SER A 18 -8.11 3.01 -8.53
CA SER A 18 -9.36 3.12 -7.77
C SER A 18 -9.17 2.70 -6.31
N PHE A 19 -8.43 1.62 -6.07
CA PHE A 19 -8.06 1.18 -4.73
C PHE A 19 -7.29 2.30 -4.01
N SER A 20 -6.31 2.89 -4.70
CA SER A 20 -5.48 3.98 -4.15
C SER A 20 -6.32 5.22 -3.81
N GLN A 21 -7.28 5.57 -4.67
CA GLN A 21 -8.19 6.69 -4.40
C GLN A 21 -8.99 6.46 -3.12
N ASN A 22 -9.46 5.25 -2.89
CA ASN A 22 -10.16 4.92 -1.67
C ASN A 22 -9.26 5.09 -0.44
N LEU A 23 -7.98 4.78 -0.55
CA LEU A 23 -7.05 4.99 0.55
C LEU A 23 -6.84 6.48 0.84
N VAL A 24 -6.74 7.29 -0.21
CA VAL A 24 -6.64 8.75 -0.04
C VAL A 24 -7.89 9.29 0.63
N GLU A 25 -9.06 8.84 0.23
CA GLU A 25 -10.32 9.24 0.86
C GLU A 25 -10.39 8.82 2.33
N SER A 26 -9.70 7.74 2.69
CA SER A 26 -9.65 7.24 4.07
C SER A 26 -8.57 7.92 4.92
N GLY A 27 -7.77 8.79 4.32
CA GLY A 27 -6.78 9.58 5.06
C GLY A 27 -5.34 9.47 4.60
N ALA A 28 -5.04 8.64 3.60
CA ALA A 28 -3.68 8.59 3.05
C ALA A 28 -3.35 9.90 2.34
N SER A 29 -2.12 10.36 2.48
CA SER A 29 -1.68 11.60 1.82
C SER A 29 -1.22 11.36 0.39
N CYS A 30 -0.62 10.20 0.14
CA CYS A 30 -0.11 9.87 -1.20
C CYS A 30 0.01 8.36 -1.32
N VAL A 31 -0.43 7.82 -2.45
CA VAL A 31 -0.27 6.39 -2.77
C VAL A 31 0.42 6.30 -4.12
N SER A 32 1.53 5.59 -4.17
CA SER A 32 2.22 5.28 -5.43
C SER A 32 2.24 3.78 -5.66
N HIS A 33 2.30 3.37 -6.92
CA HIS A 33 2.31 1.95 -7.26
C HIS A 33 3.22 1.67 -8.45
N HIS A 34 3.70 0.44 -8.51
CA HIS A 34 4.45 -0.06 -9.67
C HIS A 34 4.38 -1.59 -9.68
N LEU A 35 4.66 -2.17 -10.82
CA LEU A 35 4.74 -3.63 -10.96
C LEU A 35 6.09 -4.12 -10.46
N VAL A 36 6.06 -5.21 -9.72
CA VAL A 36 7.26 -5.90 -9.25
C VAL A 36 7.17 -7.38 -9.55
N THR A 37 8.31 -8.06 -9.55
CA THR A 37 8.36 -9.52 -9.56
C THR A 37 8.78 -9.97 -8.17
N SER A 38 7.93 -10.75 -7.52
CA SER A 38 8.21 -11.28 -6.19
C SER A 38 8.56 -12.76 -6.30
N THR A 39 9.62 -13.16 -5.64
CA THR A 39 10.07 -14.54 -5.61
C THR A 39 9.95 -15.05 -4.18
N TYR A 40 9.24 -16.16 -4.01
CA TYR A 40 8.93 -16.67 -2.68
C TYR A 40 8.73 -18.19 -2.73
N GLU A 41 8.72 -18.81 -1.57
CA GLU A 41 8.45 -20.23 -1.43
C GLU A 41 6.97 -20.41 -1.07
N TRP A 42 6.33 -21.31 -1.80
CA TRP A 42 4.93 -21.66 -1.54
C TRP A 42 4.78 -23.17 -1.68
N ASN A 43 4.30 -23.83 -0.63
CA ASN A 43 4.13 -25.28 -0.59
C ASN A 43 5.37 -26.05 -1.06
N GLY A 44 6.56 -25.63 -0.61
CA GLY A 44 7.81 -26.27 -0.94
C GLY A 44 8.39 -25.95 -2.31
N GLU A 45 7.72 -25.10 -3.08
CA GLU A 45 8.19 -24.69 -4.41
C GLU A 45 8.59 -23.22 -4.40
N ILE A 46 9.61 -22.90 -5.19
CA ILE A 46 10.02 -21.52 -5.40
C ILE A 46 9.25 -20.96 -6.59
N ILE A 47 8.52 -19.90 -6.34
CA ILE A 47 7.63 -19.25 -7.32
C ILE A 47 8.08 -17.81 -7.51
N SER A 48 8.09 -17.37 -8.77
CA SER A 48 8.24 -15.95 -9.11
C SER A 48 6.98 -15.50 -9.81
N SER A 49 6.36 -14.45 -9.29
CA SER A 49 5.12 -13.92 -9.86
C SER A 49 5.13 -12.41 -9.81
N LYS A 50 4.36 -11.81 -10.70
CA LYS A 50 4.22 -10.35 -10.73
C LYS A 50 3.10 -9.94 -9.80
N GLU A 51 3.26 -8.75 -9.24
CA GLU A 51 2.21 -8.12 -8.45
C GLU A 51 2.39 -6.61 -8.44
N TRP A 52 1.33 -5.90 -8.13
CA TRP A 52 1.41 -4.46 -7.93
C TRP A 52 1.92 -4.19 -6.53
N SER A 53 2.94 -3.34 -6.42
CA SER A 53 3.47 -2.90 -5.13
C SER A 53 2.99 -1.49 -4.87
N LEU A 54 2.40 -1.26 -3.70
CA LEU A 54 1.90 0.05 -3.30
C LEU A 54 2.69 0.58 -2.11
N SER A 55 3.00 1.87 -2.18
CA SER A 55 3.57 2.61 -1.04
C SER A 55 2.57 3.67 -0.64
N VAL A 56 2.12 3.63 0.60
CA VAL A 56 1.12 4.54 1.15
C VAL A 56 1.80 5.44 2.16
N LYS A 57 1.82 6.74 1.91
CA LYS A 57 2.40 7.73 2.82
C LYS A 57 1.26 8.44 3.53
N LEU A 58 1.39 8.56 4.85
CA LEU A 58 0.28 9.09 5.64
C LEU A 58 0.79 9.57 7.00
N SER A 59 -0.02 10.40 7.64
CA SER A 59 0.24 10.77 9.02
C SER A 59 -0.05 9.60 9.93
N LYS A 60 0.66 9.52 11.04
CA LYS A 60 0.50 8.43 12.01
C LYS A 60 -0.93 8.32 12.52
N SER A 61 -1.63 9.45 12.65
CA SER A 61 -3.01 9.48 13.15
C SER A 61 -4.02 8.82 12.20
N LYS A 62 -3.64 8.59 10.94
CA LYS A 62 -4.53 8.01 9.93
C LYS A 62 -4.27 6.52 9.69
N VAL A 63 -3.27 5.95 10.35
CA VAL A 63 -2.82 4.58 10.05
C VAL A 63 -3.93 3.56 10.25
N GLU A 64 -4.65 3.63 11.36
CA GLU A 64 -5.71 2.65 11.65
C GLU A 64 -6.83 2.70 10.62
N ASP A 65 -7.29 3.89 10.25
CA ASP A 65 -8.36 4.04 9.28
C ASP A 65 -7.95 3.50 7.90
N VAL A 66 -6.71 3.77 7.49
CA VAL A 66 -6.20 3.31 6.21
C VAL A 66 -6.00 1.79 6.21
N ILE A 67 -5.46 1.24 7.29
CA ILE A 67 -5.31 -0.22 7.42
C ILE A 67 -6.67 -0.91 7.33
N ASP A 68 -7.66 -0.41 8.05
CA ASP A 68 -9.00 -0.98 8.01
C ASP A 68 -9.57 -0.95 6.60
N LYS A 69 -9.34 0.15 5.87
CA LYS A 69 -9.80 0.26 4.49
C LYS A 69 -9.09 -0.73 3.57
N ILE A 70 -7.78 -0.90 3.74
CA ILE A 70 -7.03 -1.90 2.98
C ILE A 70 -7.62 -3.28 3.21
N LYS A 71 -7.86 -3.65 4.47
CA LYS A 71 -8.41 -4.97 4.80
C LYS A 71 -9.80 -5.18 4.23
N GLN A 72 -10.63 -4.15 4.21
CA GLN A 72 -11.98 -4.24 3.64
C GLN A 72 -11.97 -4.52 2.15
N MET A 73 -11.03 -3.90 1.42
CA MET A 73 -11.00 -3.94 -0.03
C MET A 73 -10.07 -5.00 -0.61
N HIS A 74 -9.14 -5.50 0.20
CA HIS A 74 -8.09 -6.38 -0.30
C HIS A 74 -8.67 -7.75 -0.68
N PRO A 75 -8.30 -8.30 -1.86
CA PRO A 75 -8.81 -9.59 -2.29
C PRO A 75 -8.23 -10.80 -1.52
N TYR A 76 -7.09 -10.60 -0.84
CA TYR A 76 -6.47 -11.68 -0.08
C TYR A 76 -6.99 -11.71 1.35
N GLU A 77 -7.14 -12.91 1.90
CA GLU A 77 -7.48 -13.08 3.31
C GLU A 77 -6.37 -12.53 4.22
N VAL A 78 -5.11 -12.76 3.83
CA VAL A 78 -3.96 -12.27 4.57
C VAL A 78 -3.11 -11.41 3.64
N PRO A 79 -3.41 -10.11 3.53
CA PRO A 79 -2.63 -9.23 2.66
C PRO A 79 -1.28 -8.89 3.28
N GLN A 80 -0.30 -8.54 2.42
CA GLN A 80 0.93 -7.95 2.90
C GLN A 80 0.61 -6.59 3.51
N LEU A 81 1.04 -6.38 4.75
CA LEU A 81 0.92 -5.10 5.44
C LEU A 81 2.20 -4.87 6.23
N LEU A 82 3.06 -4.02 5.70
CA LEU A 82 4.31 -3.63 6.35
C LEU A 82 4.24 -2.16 6.72
N PHE A 83 4.73 -1.83 7.89
CA PHE A 83 4.73 -0.46 8.40
C PHE A 83 6.14 -0.01 8.71
N SER A 84 6.44 1.24 8.38
CA SER A 84 7.73 1.81 8.75
C SER A 84 7.61 3.32 8.94
N SER A 85 8.48 3.85 9.78
CA SER A 85 8.64 5.30 9.93
C SER A 85 9.85 5.71 9.10
N TRP A 86 9.73 6.82 8.39
CA TRP A 86 10.80 7.34 7.56
C TRP A 86 11.14 8.76 8.00
N ASN A 87 12.39 9.11 7.91
CA ASN A 87 12.81 10.48 8.06
C ASN A 87 12.46 11.23 6.77
N SER A 88 12.09 12.48 6.89
CA SER A 88 11.73 13.31 5.75
C SER A 88 12.17 14.74 5.98
N SER A 89 12.16 15.55 4.92
CA SER A 89 12.37 16.97 5.07
C SER A 89 11.20 17.57 5.90
N PRO A 90 11.45 18.66 6.66
CA PRO A 90 10.37 19.28 7.43
C PRO A 90 9.20 19.73 6.55
N GLU A 91 9.48 20.22 5.35
CA GLU A 91 8.45 20.67 4.42
C GLU A 91 7.55 19.54 3.96
N TYR A 92 8.15 18.39 3.61
CA TYR A 92 7.38 17.23 3.17
C TYR A 92 6.60 16.63 4.33
N TYR A 93 7.21 16.57 5.51
CA TYR A 93 6.52 16.10 6.71
C TYR A 93 5.27 16.95 6.99
N SER A 94 5.41 18.28 6.89
CA SER A 94 4.27 19.19 7.09
C SER A 94 3.17 18.94 6.08
N TRP A 95 3.54 18.68 4.82
CA TRP A 95 2.55 18.36 3.78
C TRP A 95 1.81 17.08 4.10
N ILE A 96 2.53 16.02 4.51
CA ILE A 96 1.91 14.74 4.90
C ILE A 96 0.94 14.95 6.07
N GLU A 97 1.35 15.72 7.08
CA GLU A 97 0.53 15.93 8.28
C GLU A 97 -0.72 16.77 8.01
N SER A 98 -0.69 17.65 7.01
CA SER A 98 -1.82 18.53 6.71
C SER A 98 -2.77 17.95 5.67
N ASN A 99 -2.49 16.76 5.16
CA ASN A 99 -3.35 16.11 4.17
C ASN A 99 -3.99 14.80 4.70
#